data_24526078279e7fa3f390d9edd7eea2f7
#
_entry.id   24526078279e7fa3f390d9edd7eea2f7
#
_cell.length_a   1.000
_cell.length_b   1.000
_cell.length_c   1.000
_cell.angle_alpha   90.00
_cell.angle_beta   90.00
_cell.angle_gamma   90.00
#
_symmetry.space_group_name_H-M   'P 1'
#
loop_
_entity.id
_entity.type
_entity.pdbx_description
1 polymer ?
#
loop_
_entity_poly.entity_id
_entity_poly.type
_entity_poly.pdbx_seq_one_letter_code
_entity_poly.pdbx_strand_id
1 'polypeptide(L)'
;MATKPSVKSLANNSVAILNAVRNDSSLEFQNRVPAATQESIKEYGNAVLSYTATMNEFIDTLVNRIGKVIITSRLYSNPLKSLKKGMLDYGESIEEIFVSLAKAKIYAPDVAEDEFMKRVIPDVKSIFHKIDYKNFFKVTVQRRDLERAFLSAGGVYNLVDNIISSLYTGAEFDEYITMKQLIVEYANKGYFYEVQIPEPSSTNIHDFVTQIKAYSNELEFMSTKYNPMGVPTYSDKSSQILLLDTKLDAMIDVNVLAAAFNMDKAEFMGRRILVDNFGELTGAKAALVDENFMQVYDVLLQFESIRNPEGLYWNYFLHKWNVFSTSLFAPAILFTTAENEVTGITITPTNQNVTQGQSYNITLNPIKTGYPNTQMTVEMTGNESTETTLTKIDNEHYTLRIGTDERTGSKIVITATAVYFPDATASRTYTAVTA
;
A
#
# COMPACT_ATOMS: atom_id res chain seq x y z
N MET A 1 -3.46 -27.23 19.39
CA MET A 1 -3.14 -26.46 20.62
C MET A 1 -1.61 -26.44 20.75
N ALA A 2 -0.99 -25.26 20.68
CA ALA A 2 0.45 -25.15 20.93
C ALA A 2 0.70 -25.41 22.43
N THR A 3 1.47 -26.42 22.77
CA THR A 3 1.87 -26.73 24.14
C THR A 3 2.72 -25.58 24.68
N LYS A 4 2.31 -24.98 25.80
CA LYS A 4 3.16 -23.99 26.50
C LYS A 4 4.52 -24.63 26.82
N PRO A 5 5.63 -23.93 26.54
CA PRO A 5 6.97 -24.45 26.84
C PRO A 5 7.10 -24.73 28.34
N SER A 6 7.75 -25.84 28.68
CA SER A 6 8.01 -26.18 30.10
C SER A 6 9.01 -25.19 30.71
N VAL A 7 8.96 -24.97 32.05
CA VAL A 7 9.92 -24.13 32.77
C VAL A 7 11.38 -24.52 32.51
N LYS A 8 11.64 -25.81 32.34
CA LYS A 8 12.96 -26.34 32.00
C LYS A 8 13.42 -25.93 30.60
N SER A 9 12.49 -25.87 29.61
CA SER A 9 12.77 -25.40 28.25
C SER A 9 13.09 -23.90 28.24
N LEU A 10 12.36 -23.08 29.02
CA LEU A 10 12.63 -21.64 29.17
C LEU A 10 13.99 -21.38 29.83
N ALA A 11 14.36 -22.18 30.85
CA ALA A 11 15.67 -22.07 31.48
C ALA A 11 16.81 -22.37 30.51
N ASN A 12 16.69 -23.41 29.68
CA ASN A 12 17.67 -23.73 28.66
C ASN A 12 17.82 -22.66 27.61
N ASN A 13 16.70 -22.04 27.20
CA ASN A 13 16.73 -20.92 26.24
C ASN A 13 17.45 -19.70 26.86
N SER A 14 17.22 -19.38 28.13
CA SER A 14 17.92 -18.32 28.84
C SER A 14 19.42 -18.57 28.90
N VAL A 15 19.85 -19.77 29.25
CA VAL A 15 21.28 -20.19 29.27
C VAL A 15 21.92 -20.04 27.89
N ALA A 16 21.22 -20.46 26.84
CA ALA A 16 21.71 -20.34 25.47
C ALA A 16 21.90 -18.86 25.08
N ILE A 17 20.94 -17.98 25.43
CA ILE A 17 21.01 -16.54 25.15
C ILE A 17 22.19 -15.93 25.92
N LEU A 18 22.32 -16.18 27.23
CA LEU A 18 23.37 -15.63 28.08
C LEU A 18 24.78 -16.04 27.61
N ASN A 19 24.98 -17.30 27.28
CA ASN A 19 26.26 -17.78 26.77
C ASN A 19 26.57 -17.24 25.38
N ALA A 20 25.58 -17.09 24.57
CA ALA A 20 25.75 -16.48 23.27
C ALA A 20 26.13 -14.99 23.35
N VAL A 21 25.49 -14.21 24.23
CA VAL A 21 25.90 -12.83 24.52
C VAL A 21 27.33 -12.80 25.05
N ARG A 22 27.68 -13.68 26.00
CA ARG A 22 29.04 -13.77 26.54
C ARG A 22 30.10 -14.03 25.46
N ASN A 23 29.82 -14.94 24.52
CA ASN A 23 30.74 -15.28 23.44
C ASN A 23 30.92 -14.17 22.40
N ASP A 24 29.90 -13.34 22.22
CA ASP A 24 29.93 -12.21 21.29
C ASP A 24 30.49 -10.93 21.95
N SER A 25 30.67 -10.91 23.28
CA SER A 25 31.22 -9.80 24.05
C SER A 25 32.75 -9.79 24.11
N SER A 26 33.33 -8.68 24.57
CA SER A 26 34.78 -8.51 24.70
C SER A 26 35.44 -9.55 25.62
N LEU A 27 36.76 -9.75 25.47
CA LEU A 27 37.52 -10.61 26.35
C LEU A 27 37.47 -10.15 27.82
N GLU A 28 37.38 -8.83 28.07
CA GLU A 28 37.22 -8.29 29.40
C GLU A 28 35.89 -8.72 30.03
N PHE A 29 34.81 -8.66 29.27
CA PHE A 29 33.49 -9.18 29.68
C PHE A 29 33.58 -10.67 30.01
N GLN A 30 34.15 -11.47 29.09
CA GLN A 30 34.25 -12.90 29.25
C GLN A 30 35.08 -13.35 30.48
N ASN A 31 36.08 -12.53 30.88
CA ASN A 31 36.87 -12.80 32.06
C ASN A 31 36.14 -12.42 33.37
N ARG A 32 35.23 -11.47 33.32
CA ARG A 32 34.46 -11.01 34.51
C ARG A 32 33.18 -11.81 34.71
N VAL A 33 32.56 -12.25 33.65
CA VAL A 33 31.24 -12.92 33.65
C VAL A 33 31.43 -14.40 33.38
N PRO A 34 31.08 -15.29 34.31
CA PRO A 34 31.23 -16.75 34.12
C PRO A 34 30.26 -17.25 33.04
N ALA A 35 30.50 -18.43 32.50
CA ALA A 35 29.55 -19.09 31.62
C ALA A 35 28.25 -19.43 32.39
N ALA A 36 27.10 -19.17 31.76
CA ALA A 36 25.81 -19.44 32.36
C ALA A 36 25.47 -20.92 32.33
N THR A 37 24.96 -21.44 33.43
CA THR A 37 24.30 -22.75 33.56
C THR A 37 22.92 -22.57 34.15
N GLN A 38 22.06 -23.58 34.19
CA GLN A 38 20.72 -23.47 34.79
C GLN A 38 20.78 -23.08 36.29
N GLU A 39 21.85 -23.44 36.99
CA GLU A 39 22.03 -23.20 38.42
C GLU A 39 22.70 -21.82 38.67
N SER A 40 23.57 -21.37 37.76
CA SER A 40 24.39 -20.16 37.92
C SER A 40 23.83 -18.91 37.25
N ILE A 41 22.59 -18.89 36.76
CA ILE A 41 21.96 -17.69 36.13
C ILE A 41 22.01 -16.48 37.06
N LYS A 42 21.79 -16.66 38.37
CA LYS A 42 21.86 -15.57 39.35
C LYS A 42 23.27 -15.02 39.53
N GLU A 43 24.29 -15.88 39.53
CA GLU A 43 25.70 -15.51 39.62
C GLU A 43 26.11 -14.73 38.36
N TYR A 44 25.71 -15.21 37.20
CA TYR A 44 25.89 -14.51 35.94
C TYR A 44 25.28 -13.10 36.01
N GLY A 45 24.00 -13.00 36.45
CA GLY A 45 23.31 -11.74 36.62
C GLY A 45 24.02 -10.76 37.60
N ASN A 46 24.48 -11.28 38.75
CA ASN A 46 25.25 -10.50 39.71
C ASN A 46 26.55 -9.98 39.11
N ALA A 47 27.27 -10.80 38.34
CA ALA A 47 28.51 -10.38 37.68
C ALA A 47 28.27 -9.28 36.64
N VAL A 48 27.19 -9.39 35.86
CA VAL A 48 26.77 -8.36 34.89
C VAL A 48 26.35 -7.07 35.55
N LEU A 49 25.53 -7.14 36.61
CA LEU A 49 24.94 -5.97 37.28
C LEU A 49 25.93 -5.24 38.23
N SER A 50 27.01 -5.89 38.65
CA SER A 50 27.97 -5.34 39.60
C SER A 50 28.78 -4.19 39.02
N TYR A 51 28.94 -4.09 37.73
CA TYR A 51 29.75 -3.07 37.06
C TYR A 51 29.03 -2.49 35.84
N THR A 52 28.92 -1.14 35.80
CA THR A 52 28.12 -0.47 34.76
C THR A 52 28.60 -0.73 33.32
N ALA A 53 29.93 -0.79 33.13
CA ALA A 53 30.47 -1.08 31.78
C ALA A 53 30.09 -2.49 31.31
N THR A 54 30.20 -3.50 32.16
CA THR A 54 29.79 -4.87 31.89
C THR A 54 28.30 -4.96 31.61
N MET A 55 27.48 -4.22 32.35
CA MET A 55 26.03 -4.18 32.14
C MET A 55 25.68 -3.52 30.79
N ASN A 56 26.36 -2.42 30.43
CA ASN A 56 26.12 -1.75 29.13
C ASN A 56 26.52 -2.68 27.97
N GLU A 57 27.71 -3.29 28.05
CA GLU A 57 28.18 -4.21 27.04
C GLU A 57 27.26 -5.43 26.88
N PHE A 58 26.76 -5.97 28.00
CA PHE A 58 25.75 -7.04 27.98
C PHE A 58 24.53 -6.61 27.19
N ILE A 59 24.00 -5.44 27.44
CA ILE A 59 22.78 -4.95 26.77
C ILE A 59 23.05 -4.66 25.31
N ASP A 60 24.16 -4.01 24.96
CA ASP A 60 24.51 -3.72 23.56
C ASP A 60 24.70 -5.02 22.75
N THR A 61 25.37 -6.01 23.32
CA THR A 61 25.56 -7.31 22.67
C THR A 61 24.24 -8.08 22.57
N LEU A 62 23.39 -8.02 23.61
CA LEU A 62 22.07 -8.62 23.60
C LEU A 62 21.18 -8.03 22.50
N VAL A 63 21.20 -6.72 22.35
CA VAL A 63 20.45 -5.99 21.31
C VAL A 63 20.91 -6.36 19.91
N ASN A 64 22.24 -6.38 19.67
CA ASN A 64 22.79 -6.78 18.38
C ASN A 64 22.40 -8.24 18.02
N ARG A 65 22.26 -9.09 19.03
CA ARG A 65 21.85 -10.47 18.84
C ARG A 65 20.34 -10.60 18.63
N ILE A 66 19.54 -9.79 19.31
CA ILE A 66 18.09 -9.67 19.05
C ILE A 66 17.85 -9.36 17.57
N GLY A 67 18.58 -8.39 17.01
CA GLY A 67 18.51 -8.06 15.58
C GLY A 67 18.78 -9.23 14.62
N LYS A 68 19.57 -10.22 15.06
CA LYS A 68 19.85 -11.45 14.26
C LYS A 68 18.84 -12.59 14.49
N VAL A 69 18.13 -12.59 15.62
CA VAL A 69 17.19 -13.66 16.03
C VAL A 69 15.78 -13.49 15.45
N ILE A 70 15.46 -12.32 14.93
CA ILE A 70 14.12 -11.97 14.36
C ILE A 70 13.65 -12.93 13.28
N ILE A 71 14.56 -13.63 12.61
CA ILE A 71 14.24 -14.53 11.48
C ILE A 71 13.47 -15.79 11.95
N THR A 72 13.41 -16.09 13.25
CA THR A 72 12.87 -17.36 13.76
C THR A 72 11.72 -17.26 14.77
N SER A 73 11.37 -16.06 15.26
CA SER A 73 10.25 -15.92 16.21
C SER A 73 8.90 -15.85 15.51
N ARG A 74 7.86 -16.46 16.11
CA ARG A 74 6.46 -16.37 15.63
C ARG A 74 5.86 -15.01 16.02
N LEU A 75 6.32 -13.97 15.34
CA LEU A 75 5.74 -12.64 15.46
C LEU A 75 4.48 -12.53 14.60
N TYR A 76 3.62 -11.58 14.93
CA TYR A 76 2.55 -11.19 14.02
C TYR A 76 3.16 -10.83 12.65
N SER A 77 2.59 -11.36 11.62
CA SER A 77 2.97 -11.05 10.24
C SER A 77 1.82 -10.34 9.55
N ASN A 78 2.12 -9.23 8.89
CA ASN A 78 1.18 -8.49 8.08
C ASN A 78 0.58 -9.41 6.98
N PRO A 79 -0.75 -9.64 6.94
CA PRO A 79 -1.40 -10.45 5.90
C PRO A 79 -1.15 -9.93 4.49
N LEU A 80 -1.01 -8.60 4.33
CA LEU A 80 -0.75 -7.94 3.05
C LEU A 80 0.74 -7.89 2.67
N LYS A 81 1.64 -8.46 3.49
CA LYS A 81 3.09 -8.47 3.25
C LYS A 81 3.49 -9.01 1.88
N SER A 82 2.70 -9.92 1.35
CA SER A 82 2.95 -10.51 0.04
C SER A 82 2.73 -9.54 -1.14
N LEU A 83 2.11 -8.38 -0.89
CA LEU A 83 1.93 -7.30 -1.87
C LEU A 83 3.10 -6.31 -1.88
N LYS A 84 4.05 -6.44 -0.96
CA LYS A 84 5.25 -5.61 -0.93
C LYS A 84 6.21 -6.00 -2.07
N LYS A 85 6.84 -4.99 -2.64
CA LYS A 85 7.76 -5.15 -3.79
C LYS A 85 9.22 -5.42 -3.38
N GLY A 86 9.57 -5.27 -2.11
CA GLY A 86 10.91 -5.50 -1.60
C GLY A 86 11.57 -4.27 -0.99
N MET A 87 12.91 -4.26 -0.96
CA MET A 87 13.71 -3.20 -0.36
C MET A 87 14.33 -2.31 -1.44
N LEU A 88 14.35 -1.00 -1.20
CA LEU A 88 15.03 -0.02 -2.05
C LEU A 88 16.44 0.22 -1.52
N ASP A 89 17.46 -0.03 -2.34
CA ASP A 89 18.85 0.10 -1.92
C ASP A 89 19.35 1.55 -1.89
N TYR A 90 19.01 2.39 -2.86
CA TYR A 90 19.55 3.77 -3.00
C TYR A 90 18.62 4.73 -3.73
N GLY A 91 17.34 4.78 -3.46
CA GLY A 91 16.44 5.70 -4.17
C GLY A 91 15.47 6.39 -3.22
N GLU A 92 15.29 7.69 -3.36
CA GLU A 92 14.24 8.41 -2.64
C GLU A 92 12.88 8.33 -3.35
N SER A 93 12.84 7.92 -4.62
CA SER A 93 11.63 7.82 -5.42
C SER A 93 11.71 6.75 -6.48
N ILE A 94 10.57 6.13 -6.77
CA ILE A 94 10.40 5.17 -7.86
C ILE A 94 9.55 5.83 -8.92
N GLU A 95 9.93 5.70 -10.17
CA GLU A 95 9.15 6.14 -11.32
C GLU A 95 8.45 4.93 -11.95
N GLU A 96 7.12 4.98 -12.04
CA GLU A 96 6.30 4.05 -12.80
C GLU A 96 5.95 4.70 -14.14
N ILE A 97 6.33 4.06 -15.26
CA ILE A 97 6.20 4.63 -16.59
C ILE A 97 5.24 3.76 -17.41
N PHE A 98 4.26 4.40 -18.02
CA PHE A 98 3.42 3.81 -19.05
C PHE A 98 3.74 4.43 -20.40
N VAL A 99 3.96 3.57 -21.42
CA VAL A 99 4.18 3.98 -22.81
C VAL A 99 3.02 3.50 -23.66
N SER A 100 2.40 4.40 -24.44
CA SER A 100 1.26 4.04 -25.29
C SER A 100 1.63 3.01 -26.35
N LEU A 101 0.67 2.14 -26.68
CA LEU A 101 0.87 1.09 -27.66
C LEU A 101 1.09 1.67 -29.08
N ALA A 102 2.01 1.06 -29.82
CA ALA A 102 2.20 1.37 -31.24
C ALA A 102 0.94 0.99 -32.03
N LYS A 103 0.44 1.91 -32.84
CA LYS A 103 -0.70 1.67 -33.73
C LYS A 103 -0.24 1.06 -35.05
N ALA A 104 -0.95 0.03 -35.51
CA ALA A 104 -0.71 -0.53 -36.84
C ALA A 104 -1.02 0.52 -37.91
N LYS A 105 -0.17 0.60 -38.90
CA LYS A 105 -0.39 1.41 -40.11
C LYS A 105 -0.75 0.48 -41.28
N ILE A 106 -1.61 0.99 -42.14
CA ILE A 106 -1.96 0.26 -43.38
C ILE A 106 -0.73 0.24 -44.28
N TYR A 107 -0.38 -0.92 -44.81
CA TYR A 107 0.67 -1.03 -45.81
C TYR A 107 0.16 -0.43 -47.12
N ALA A 108 0.68 0.71 -47.49
CA ALA A 108 0.35 1.44 -48.73
C ALA A 108 1.67 1.86 -49.40
N PRO A 109 2.20 1.06 -50.36
CA PRO A 109 3.47 1.34 -50.99
C PRO A 109 3.49 2.66 -51.75
N ASP A 110 2.33 3.09 -52.25
CA ASP A 110 2.19 4.31 -53.06
C ASP A 110 2.43 5.62 -52.25
N VAL A 111 2.29 5.57 -50.90
CA VAL A 111 2.52 6.72 -50.02
C VAL A 111 3.70 6.48 -49.06
N ALA A 112 4.44 5.39 -49.25
CA ALA A 112 5.52 5.00 -48.34
C ALA A 112 6.67 6.05 -48.34
N GLU A 113 6.93 6.73 -49.44
CA GLU A 113 7.99 7.74 -49.55
C GLU A 113 7.70 8.98 -48.72
N ASP A 114 6.41 9.41 -48.65
CA ASP A 114 5.98 10.58 -47.87
C ASP A 114 5.92 10.31 -46.36
N GLU A 115 5.71 9.06 -45.96
CA GLU A 115 5.61 8.68 -44.57
C GLU A 115 6.90 8.15 -43.94
N PHE A 116 7.90 7.80 -44.73
CA PHE A 116 9.13 7.13 -44.28
C PHE A 116 9.90 7.90 -43.19
N MET A 117 9.95 9.22 -43.23
CA MET A 117 10.61 10.06 -42.25
C MET A 117 9.68 10.67 -41.22
N LYS A 118 8.40 10.32 -41.20
CA LYS A 118 7.42 10.86 -40.27
C LYS A 118 7.61 10.29 -38.86
N ARG A 119 7.86 11.17 -37.90
CA ARG A 119 8.03 10.78 -36.49
C ARG A 119 6.69 10.37 -35.88
N VAL A 120 6.67 9.23 -35.21
CA VAL A 120 5.54 8.79 -34.37
C VAL A 120 6.07 8.77 -32.93
N ILE A 121 5.68 9.77 -32.15
CA ILE A 121 6.08 9.90 -30.75
C ILE A 121 5.02 9.21 -29.91
N PRO A 122 5.37 8.17 -29.11
CA PRO A 122 4.42 7.55 -28.19
C PRO A 122 4.05 8.53 -27.07
N ASP A 123 2.81 8.45 -26.61
CA ASP A 123 2.38 9.14 -25.38
C ASP A 123 2.96 8.38 -24.17
N VAL A 124 3.67 9.11 -23.31
CA VAL A 124 4.32 8.56 -22.12
C VAL A 124 3.72 9.22 -20.89
N LYS A 125 3.24 8.40 -19.96
CA LYS A 125 2.73 8.84 -18.66
C LYS A 125 3.64 8.29 -17.58
N SER A 126 4.02 9.11 -16.59
CA SER A 126 4.82 8.67 -15.45
C SER A 126 4.21 9.10 -14.12
N ILE A 127 4.43 8.27 -13.11
CA ILE A 127 4.02 8.51 -11.72
C ILE A 127 5.23 8.28 -10.83
N PHE A 128 5.44 9.17 -9.86
CA PHE A 128 6.54 9.08 -8.92
C PHE A 128 6.04 8.66 -7.55
N HIS A 129 6.59 7.57 -7.01
CA HIS A 129 6.34 7.08 -5.66
C HIS A 129 7.51 7.50 -4.77
N LYS A 130 7.22 8.26 -3.71
CA LYS A 130 8.23 8.84 -2.82
C LYS A 130 8.10 8.25 -1.41
N ILE A 131 9.18 8.38 -0.63
CA ILE A 131 9.17 7.99 0.79
C ILE A 131 8.22 8.94 1.53
N ASP A 132 7.14 8.40 2.04
CA ASP A 132 6.08 9.11 2.76
C ASP A 132 5.95 8.69 4.23
N TYR A 133 6.52 7.53 4.58
CA TYR A 133 6.44 6.97 5.92
C TYR A 133 7.84 6.85 6.54
N LYS A 134 8.11 7.69 7.57
CA LYS A 134 9.38 7.69 8.32
C LYS A 134 9.08 7.63 9.80
N ASN A 135 8.83 6.43 10.32
CA ASN A 135 8.45 6.24 11.71
C ASN A 135 9.51 5.45 12.49
N PHE A 136 9.42 5.53 13.80
CA PHE A 136 10.17 4.68 14.71
C PHE A 136 9.26 4.17 15.83
N PHE A 137 9.56 2.96 16.28
CA PHE A 137 8.90 2.31 17.41
C PHE A 137 9.87 2.30 18.57
N LYS A 138 9.38 2.61 19.79
CA LYS A 138 10.24 2.75 20.98
C LYS A 138 9.74 1.87 22.11
N VAL A 139 10.66 1.12 22.73
CA VAL A 139 10.43 0.41 24.00
C VAL A 139 11.50 0.80 25.00
N THR A 140 11.10 1.00 26.26
CA THR A 140 12.00 1.32 27.35
C THR A 140 12.13 0.15 28.31
N VAL A 141 13.37 -0.22 28.64
CA VAL A 141 13.68 -1.27 29.63
C VAL A 141 14.36 -0.61 30.83
N GLN A 142 13.77 -0.77 32.00
CA GLN A 142 14.34 -0.24 33.24
C GLN A 142 15.36 -1.21 33.82
N ARG A 143 16.36 -0.69 34.54
CA ARG A 143 17.35 -1.52 35.23
C ARG A 143 16.69 -2.59 36.13
N ARG A 144 15.61 -2.26 36.79
CA ARG A 144 14.85 -3.17 37.65
C ARG A 144 14.24 -4.35 36.89
N ASP A 145 13.85 -4.16 35.63
CA ASP A 145 13.31 -5.22 34.80
C ASP A 145 14.39 -6.21 34.39
N LEU A 146 15.61 -5.70 34.11
CA LEU A 146 16.80 -6.52 33.89
C LEU A 146 17.19 -7.32 35.14
N GLU A 147 17.20 -6.69 36.31
CA GLU A 147 17.47 -7.35 37.59
C GLU A 147 16.48 -8.49 37.85
N ARG A 148 15.18 -8.26 37.59
CA ARG A 148 14.14 -9.28 37.70
C ARG A 148 14.32 -10.43 36.71
N ALA A 149 14.78 -10.13 35.50
CA ALA A 149 15.03 -11.13 34.48
C ALA A 149 16.08 -12.17 34.92
N PHE A 150 17.09 -11.75 35.69
CA PHE A 150 18.12 -12.66 36.21
C PHE A 150 17.65 -13.45 37.46
N LEU A 151 16.51 -13.09 38.06
CA LEU A 151 15.99 -13.80 39.24
C LEU A 151 15.24 -15.10 38.90
N SER A 152 14.81 -15.27 37.65
CA SER A 152 14.04 -16.45 37.21
C SER A 152 14.70 -17.18 36.04
N ALA A 153 14.51 -18.49 36.01
CA ALA A 153 15.12 -19.34 34.98
C ALA A 153 14.72 -19.00 33.54
N GLY A 154 13.51 -18.42 33.34
CA GLY A 154 13.03 -17.98 32.04
C GLY A 154 13.05 -16.47 31.83
N GLY A 155 13.51 -15.70 32.83
CA GLY A 155 13.29 -14.25 32.84
C GLY A 155 14.00 -13.49 31.73
N VAL A 156 15.23 -13.87 31.39
CA VAL A 156 16.00 -13.24 30.32
C VAL A 156 15.35 -13.52 28.96
N TYR A 157 14.89 -14.74 28.73
CA TYR A 157 14.17 -15.11 27.51
C TYR A 157 12.88 -14.28 27.36
N ASN A 158 12.09 -14.17 28.45
CA ASN A 158 10.85 -13.42 28.45
C ASN A 158 11.10 -11.91 28.23
N LEU A 159 12.18 -11.35 28.78
CA LEU A 159 12.54 -9.94 28.57
C LEU A 159 12.87 -9.68 27.09
N VAL A 160 13.69 -10.54 26.49
CA VAL A 160 14.05 -10.47 25.07
C VAL A 160 12.81 -10.61 24.18
N ASP A 161 11.98 -11.62 24.46
CA ASP A 161 10.74 -11.89 23.70
C ASP A 161 9.77 -10.71 23.76
N ASN A 162 9.62 -10.08 24.96
CA ASN A 162 8.78 -8.91 25.12
C ASN A 162 9.29 -7.69 24.33
N ILE A 163 10.60 -7.45 24.27
CA ILE A 163 11.20 -6.35 23.50
C ILE A 163 10.95 -6.58 22.00
N ILE A 164 11.26 -7.77 21.52
CA ILE A 164 11.08 -8.16 20.12
C ILE A 164 9.59 -8.07 19.75
N SER A 165 8.73 -8.74 20.50
CA SER A 165 7.30 -8.80 20.24
C SER A 165 6.68 -7.39 20.22
N SER A 166 7.06 -6.52 21.15
CA SER A 166 6.53 -5.16 21.20
C SER A 166 6.93 -4.31 19.99
N LEU A 167 8.22 -4.33 19.61
CA LEU A 167 8.73 -3.49 18.53
C LEU A 167 8.30 -3.99 17.15
N TYR A 168 8.49 -5.28 16.89
CA TYR A 168 8.23 -5.84 15.56
C TYR A 168 6.76 -6.11 15.31
N THR A 169 6.03 -6.63 16.28
CA THR A 169 4.59 -6.81 16.16
C THR A 169 3.90 -5.46 15.98
N GLY A 170 4.34 -4.43 16.73
CA GLY A 170 3.85 -3.07 16.55
C GLY A 170 4.11 -2.54 15.15
N ALA A 171 5.32 -2.73 14.62
CA ALA A 171 5.70 -2.29 13.30
C ALA A 171 4.97 -3.03 12.16
N GLU A 172 4.77 -4.34 12.27
CA GLU A 172 4.01 -5.13 11.29
C GLU A 172 2.52 -4.82 11.33
N PHE A 173 1.97 -4.56 12.52
CA PHE A 173 0.57 -4.18 12.68
C PHE A 173 0.29 -2.78 12.10
N ASP A 174 1.15 -1.82 12.38
CA ASP A 174 1.04 -0.47 11.85
C ASP A 174 1.17 -0.45 10.33
N GLU A 175 2.09 -1.26 9.75
CA GLU A 175 2.19 -1.47 8.31
C GLU A 175 0.89 -2.03 7.72
N TYR A 176 0.27 -3.01 8.38
CA TYR A 176 -1.02 -3.57 7.94
C TYR A 176 -2.12 -2.51 7.89
N ILE A 177 -2.24 -1.69 8.95
CA ILE A 177 -3.23 -0.61 9.00
C ILE A 177 -2.96 0.42 7.89
N THR A 178 -1.69 0.80 7.68
CA THR A 178 -1.32 1.76 6.64
C THR A 178 -1.61 1.21 5.24
N MET A 179 -1.32 -0.06 4.96
CA MET A 179 -1.66 -0.70 3.69
C MET A 179 -3.18 -0.78 3.47
N LYS A 180 -3.97 -1.01 4.51
CA LYS A 180 -5.44 -0.92 4.42
C LYS A 180 -5.89 0.50 4.11
N GLN A 181 -5.26 1.50 4.73
CA GLN A 181 -5.58 2.91 4.47
C GLN A 181 -5.34 3.31 3.01
N LEU A 182 -4.33 2.75 2.32
CA LEU A 182 -4.15 2.97 0.88
C LEU A 182 -5.38 2.53 0.05
N ILE A 183 -6.00 1.41 0.42
CA ILE A 183 -7.22 0.93 -0.26
C ILE A 183 -8.36 1.93 -0.03
N VAL A 184 -8.49 2.41 1.21
CA VAL A 184 -9.52 3.41 1.57
C VAL A 184 -9.31 4.72 0.79
N GLU A 185 -8.09 5.23 0.73
CA GLU A 185 -7.76 6.45 0.00
C GLU A 185 -7.99 6.31 -1.50
N TYR A 186 -7.63 5.15 -2.07
CA TYR A 186 -7.86 4.85 -3.49
C TYR A 186 -9.37 4.85 -3.83
N ALA A 187 -10.19 4.24 -2.96
CA ALA A 187 -11.64 4.26 -3.11
C ALA A 187 -12.23 5.66 -2.91
N ASN A 188 -11.79 6.42 -1.89
CA ASN A 188 -12.26 7.78 -1.63
C ASN A 188 -11.99 8.74 -2.80
N LYS A 189 -10.89 8.50 -3.55
CA LYS A 189 -10.58 9.22 -4.79
C LYS A 189 -11.40 8.73 -6.00
N GLY A 190 -12.23 7.70 -5.84
CA GLY A 190 -13.03 7.11 -6.91
C GLY A 190 -12.19 6.42 -8.00
N TYR A 191 -11.05 5.88 -7.64
CA TYR A 191 -10.11 5.26 -8.59
C TYR A 191 -10.41 3.79 -8.89
N PHE A 192 -11.18 3.11 -8.04
CA PHE A 192 -11.66 1.76 -8.34
C PHE A 192 -12.71 1.77 -9.45
N TYR A 193 -12.69 0.72 -10.26
CA TYR A 193 -13.87 0.32 -11.00
C TYR A 193 -14.81 -0.39 -10.03
N GLU A 194 -15.95 0.21 -9.72
CA GLU A 194 -16.86 -0.31 -8.72
C GLU A 194 -17.94 -1.20 -9.33
N VAL A 195 -18.20 -2.28 -8.64
CA VAL A 195 -19.27 -3.23 -8.97
C VAL A 195 -20.22 -3.29 -7.77
N GLN A 196 -21.43 -2.78 -7.96
CA GLN A 196 -22.47 -2.88 -6.96
C GLN A 196 -22.99 -4.31 -6.88
N ILE A 197 -23.01 -4.85 -5.68
CA ILE A 197 -23.51 -6.19 -5.40
C ILE A 197 -24.63 -6.15 -4.34
N PRO A 198 -25.61 -7.06 -4.38
CA PRO A 198 -26.53 -7.21 -3.26
C PRO A 198 -25.79 -7.70 -2.01
N GLU A 199 -26.32 -7.44 -0.82
CA GLU A 199 -25.72 -7.96 0.43
C GLU A 199 -25.55 -9.48 0.34
N PRO A 200 -24.33 -10.00 0.49
CA PRO A 200 -24.05 -11.42 0.37
C PRO A 200 -24.83 -12.25 1.40
N SER A 201 -25.46 -13.32 0.94
CA SER A 201 -26.25 -14.24 1.74
C SER A 201 -26.05 -15.68 1.23
N SER A 202 -26.53 -16.66 1.99
CA SER A 202 -26.48 -18.08 1.57
C SER A 202 -27.20 -18.36 0.27
N THR A 203 -28.12 -17.50 -0.17
CA THR A 203 -28.91 -17.68 -1.39
C THR A 203 -28.27 -17.06 -2.63
N ASN A 204 -27.49 -15.96 -2.50
CA ASN A 204 -26.91 -15.21 -3.62
C ASN A 204 -25.37 -15.30 -3.72
N ILE A 205 -24.74 -16.05 -2.83
CA ILE A 205 -23.26 -16.16 -2.80
C ILE A 205 -22.68 -16.74 -4.11
N HIS A 206 -23.44 -17.62 -4.79
CA HIS A 206 -23.02 -18.18 -6.07
C HIS A 206 -22.98 -17.13 -7.18
N ASP A 207 -23.93 -16.20 -7.20
CA ASP A 207 -23.99 -15.11 -8.17
C ASP A 207 -22.80 -14.17 -7.93
N PHE A 208 -22.48 -13.88 -6.67
CA PHE A 208 -21.31 -13.07 -6.30
C PHE A 208 -20.00 -13.72 -6.79
N VAL A 209 -19.79 -15.00 -6.53
CA VAL A 209 -18.62 -15.75 -6.99
C VAL A 209 -18.54 -15.77 -8.52
N THR A 210 -19.68 -15.91 -9.18
CA THR A 210 -19.76 -15.87 -10.66
C THR A 210 -19.38 -14.51 -11.21
N GLN A 211 -19.79 -13.42 -10.57
CA GLN A 211 -19.39 -12.06 -10.94
C GLN A 211 -17.89 -11.85 -10.80
N ILE A 212 -17.29 -12.23 -9.65
CA ILE A 212 -15.83 -12.13 -9.48
C ILE A 212 -15.11 -12.87 -10.59
N LYS A 213 -15.55 -14.10 -10.92
CA LYS A 213 -14.96 -14.89 -12.00
C LYS A 213 -15.09 -14.21 -13.36
N ALA A 214 -16.24 -13.64 -13.67
CA ALA A 214 -16.46 -12.91 -14.90
C ALA A 214 -15.49 -11.74 -15.05
N TYR A 215 -15.39 -10.87 -14.03
CA TYR A 215 -14.43 -9.76 -14.04
C TYR A 215 -12.97 -10.22 -14.05
N SER A 216 -12.65 -11.29 -13.33
CA SER A 216 -11.32 -11.89 -13.37
C SER A 216 -10.95 -12.37 -14.79
N ASN A 217 -11.90 -12.91 -15.55
CA ASN A 217 -11.68 -13.30 -16.95
C ASN A 217 -11.57 -12.05 -17.86
N GLU A 218 -12.38 -11.02 -17.62
CA GLU A 218 -12.31 -9.76 -18.38
C GLU A 218 -10.96 -9.04 -18.21
N LEU A 219 -10.34 -9.11 -17.03
CA LEU A 219 -9.04 -8.51 -16.78
C LEU A 219 -7.88 -9.15 -17.59
N GLU A 220 -8.04 -10.36 -18.11
CA GLU A 220 -7.04 -10.97 -19.01
C GLU A 220 -7.00 -10.29 -20.38
N PHE A 221 -8.03 -9.53 -20.73
CA PHE A 221 -8.09 -8.79 -21.98
C PHE A 221 -7.68 -7.34 -21.77
N MET A 222 -7.00 -6.78 -22.77
CA MET A 222 -6.57 -5.40 -22.72
C MET A 222 -7.77 -4.44 -22.70
N SER A 223 -7.82 -3.60 -21.66
CA SER A 223 -8.92 -2.66 -21.42
C SER A 223 -8.41 -1.36 -20.79
N THR A 224 -9.06 -0.26 -21.12
CA THR A 224 -8.84 1.06 -20.49
C THR A 224 -9.78 1.31 -19.32
N LYS A 225 -10.69 0.37 -19.03
CA LYS A 225 -11.83 0.55 -18.15
C LYS A 225 -11.47 0.45 -16.66
N TYR A 226 -10.49 -0.38 -16.32
CA TYR A 226 -10.25 -0.82 -14.95
C TYR A 226 -9.13 -0.07 -14.23
N ASN A 227 -8.59 0.99 -14.83
CA ASN A 227 -7.58 1.84 -14.20
C ASN A 227 -7.96 3.33 -14.33
N PRO A 228 -7.63 4.17 -13.32
CA PRO A 228 -8.04 5.57 -13.30
C PRO A 228 -7.39 6.44 -14.38
N MET A 229 -6.21 6.03 -14.91
CA MET A 229 -5.53 6.77 -15.98
C MET A 229 -6.11 6.50 -17.36
N GLY A 230 -7.04 5.54 -17.50
CA GLY A 230 -7.67 5.17 -18.77
C GLY A 230 -6.68 4.63 -19.80
N VAL A 231 -5.61 3.98 -19.35
CA VAL A 231 -4.60 3.40 -20.24
C VAL A 231 -4.90 1.92 -20.51
N PRO A 232 -4.57 1.40 -21.72
CA PRO A 232 -4.81 0.00 -22.02
C PRO A 232 -3.89 -0.91 -21.20
N THR A 233 -4.48 -1.63 -20.25
CA THR A 233 -3.81 -2.61 -19.37
C THR A 233 -4.58 -3.90 -19.30
N TYR A 234 -3.91 -4.95 -18.89
CA TYR A 234 -4.48 -6.28 -18.62
C TYR A 234 -3.80 -6.89 -17.39
N SER A 235 -4.37 -7.95 -16.85
CA SER A 235 -3.80 -8.70 -15.73
C SER A 235 -4.00 -10.18 -15.92
N ASP A 236 -2.89 -10.92 -15.99
CA ASP A 236 -2.94 -12.38 -16.09
C ASP A 236 -3.47 -12.99 -14.78
N LYS A 237 -4.09 -14.18 -14.85
CA LYS A 237 -4.62 -14.89 -13.66
C LYS A 237 -3.61 -15.04 -12.52
N SER A 238 -2.35 -15.26 -12.85
CA SER A 238 -1.26 -15.41 -11.87
C SER A 238 -0.93 -14.11 -11.13
N SER A 239 -1.17 -12.96 -11.77
CA SER A 239 -0.93 -11.62 -11.21
C SER A 239 -2.16 -11.03 -10.52
N GLN A 240 -3.33 -11.64 -10.70
CA GLN A 240 -4.55 -11.20 -10.04
C GLN A 240 -4.57 -11.60 -8.57
N ILE A 241 -4.99 -10.68 -7.72
CA ILE A 241 -5.10 -10.86 -6.27
C ILE A 241 -6.51 -10.44 -5.84
N LEU A 242 -7.19 -11.36 -5.16
CA LEU A 242 -8.48 -11.09 -4.55
C LEU A 242 -8.30 -10.79 -3.06
N LEU A 243 -8.53 -9.55 -2.67
CA LEU A 243 -8.67 -9.16 -1.28
C LEU A 243 -10.10 -9.43 -0.85
N LEU A 244 -10.31 -10.21 0.20
CA LEU A 244 -11.61 -10.71 0.58
C LEU A 244 -11.87 -10.51 2.07
N ASP A 245 -13.06 -10.01 2.42
CA ASP A 245 -13.51 -9.94 3.81
C ASP A 245 -13.59 -11.35 4.43
N THR A 246 -13.09 -11.53 5.65
CA THR A 246 -13.04 -12.85 6.33
C THR A 246 -14.39 -13.48 6.53
N LYS A 247 -15.46 -12.69 6.75
CA LYS A 247 -16.82 -13.21 6.93
C LYS A 247 -17.37 -13.72 5.60
N LEU A 248 -17.09 -13.00 4.53
CA LEU A 248 -17.51 -13.38 3.19
C LEU A 248 -16.77 -14.64 2.71
N ASP A 249 -15.47 -14.75 2.99
CA ASP A 249 -14.68 -15.96 2.72
C ASP A 249 -15.28 -17.19 3.40
N ALA A 250 -15.64 -17.08 4.68
CA ALA A 250 -16.29 -18.15 5.42
C ALA A 250 -17.65 -18.55 4.80
N MET A 251 -18.44 -17.58 4.31
CA MET A 251 -19.70 -17.86 3.63
C MET A 251 -19.48 -18.57 2.29
N ILE A 252 -18.46 -18.19 1.53
CA ILE A 252 -18.10 -18.85 0.27
C ILE A 252 -17.67 -20.29 0.55
N ASP A 253 -16.79 -20.50 1.51
CA ASP A 253 -16.27 -21.83 1.83
C ASP A 253 -17.37 -22.79 2.30
N VAL A 254 -18.33 -22.34 3.11
CA VAL A 254 -19.42 -23.19 3.61
C VAL A 254 -20.46 -23.47 2.52
N ASN A 255 -20.93 -22.46 1.80
CA ASN A 255 -22.03 -22.59 0.85
C ASN A 255 -21.62 -23.12 -0.53
N VAL A 256 -20.44 -22.70 -1.02
CA VAL A 256 -19.92 -23.17 -2.32
C VAL A 256 -19.33 -24.58 -2.21
N LEU A 257 -18.71 -24.93 -1.06
CA LEU A 257 -18.26 -26.32 -0.79
C LEU A 257 -19.41 -27.30 -0.68
N ALA A 258 -20.51 -26.91 -0.05
CA ALA A 258 -21.69 -27.79 0.06
C ALA A 258 -22.31 -28.13 -1.30
N ALA A 259 -22.20 -27.22 -2.27
CA ALA A 259 -22.74 -27.40 -3.62
C ALA A 259 -21.79 -28.08 -4.63
N ALA A 260 -20.48 -28.06 -4.38
CA ALA A 260 -19.43 -28.39 -5.36
C ALA A 260 -18.57 -29.58 -4.95
N PHE A 261 -19.17 -30.72 -4.60
CA PHE A 261 -18.38 -31.97 -4.42
C PHE A 261 -17.66 -32.46 -5.68
N ASN A 262 -17.77 -31.76 -6.82
CA ASN A 262 -17.28 -32.19 -8.12
C ASN A 262 -16.53 -31.12 -8.95
N MET A 263 -16.02 -30.01 -8.39
CA MET A 263 -15.24 -29.05 -9.14
C MET A 263 -13.90 -28.76 -8.47
N ASP A 264 -12.82 -28.82 -9.24
CA ASP A 264 -11.47 -28.42 -8.80
C ASP A 264 -11.45 -26.94 -8.41
N LYS A 265 -11.42 -26.68 -7.11
CA LYS A 265 -11.50 -25.35 -6.51
C LYS A 265 -10.21 -24.52 -6.64
N ALA A 266 -9.08 -25.17 -6.86
CA ALA A 266 -7.77 -24.52 -6.83
C ALA A 266 -7.54 -23.57 -8.03
N GLU A 267 -8.21 -23.78 -9.15
CA GLU A 267 -8.07 -22.94 -10.38
C GLU A 267 -9.00 -21.74 -10.40
N PHE A 268 -9.96 -21.66 -9.46
CA PHE A 268 -11.07 -20.73 -9.60
C PHE A 268 -10.82 -19.32 -9.11
N MET A 269 -10.09 -19.19 -8.03
CA MET A 269 -9.87 -17.90 -7.37
C MET A 269 -8.39 -17.60 -7.27
N GLY A 270 -7.69 -17.13 -8.22
CA GLY A 270 -6.34 -16.65 -8.17
C GLY A 270 -5.70 -16.59 -6.75
N ARG A 271 -4.73 -15.81 -6.52
CA ARG A 271 -4.18 -15.59 -5.18
C ARG A 271 -5.17 -14.78 -4.33
N ARG A 272 -5.74 -15.38 -3.27
CA ARG A 272 -6.60 -14.64 -2.34
C ARG A 272 -5.86 -14.27 -1.06
N ILE A 273 -6.16 -13.08 -0.55
CA ILE A 273 -5.65 -12.57 0.71
C ILE A 273 -6.84 -12.11 1.54
N LEU A 274 -6.92 -12.62 2.77
CA LEU A 274 -7.99 -12.26 3.69
C LEU A 274 -7.67 -10.96 4.41
N VAL A 275 -8.66 -10.08 4.48
CA VAL A 275 -8.64 -8.87 5.28
C VAL A 275 -9.75 -8.93 6.34
N ASP A 276 -9.45 -8.44 7.54
CA ASP A 276 -10.43 -8.41 8.63
C ASP A 276 -11.65 -7.53 8.30
N ASN A 277 -11.41 -6.43 7.61
CA ASN A 277 -12.40 -5.49 7.07
C ASN A 277 -11.71 -4.50 6.11
N PHE A 278 -12.49 -3.73 5.36
CA PHE A 278 -12.01 -2.68 4.47
C PHE A 278 -11.94 -1.30 5.15
N GLY A 279 -11.75 -1.23 6.49
CA GLY A 279 -11.64 0.03 7.22
C GLY A 279 -12.92 0.85 7.17
N GLU A 280 -12.80 2.11 6.74
CA GLU A 280 -13.92 3.06 6.66
C GLU A 280 -14.81 2.85 5.43
N LEU A 281 -14.46 1.94 4.50
CA LEU A 281 -15.24 1.67 3.30
C LEU A 281 -16.50 0.86 3.66
N THR A 282 -17.56 1.57 3.99
CA THR A 282 -18.86 0.96 4.30
C THR A 282 -19.38 0.18 3.08
N GLY A 283 -19.71 -1.08 3.28
CA GLY A 283 -20.26 -1.93 2.21
C GLY A 283 -19.23 -2.62 1.32
N ALA A 284 -17.95 -2.28 1.38
CA ALA A 284 -16.92 -3.00 0.63
C ALA A 284 -16.79 -4.45 1.12
N LYS A 285 -16.84 -5.41 0.21
CA LYS A 285 -16.83 -6.86 0.48
C LYS A 285 -15.61 -7.56 -0.10
N ALA A 286 -15.14 -7.12 -1.26
CA ALA A 286 -13.96 -7.67 -1.92
C ALA A 286 -13.33 -6.63 -2.84
N ALA A 287 -12.02 -6.77 -3.10
CA ALA A 287 -11.33 -6.02 -4.14
C ALA A 287 -10.48 -6.98 -4.99
N LEU A 288 -10.67 -6.92 -6.31
CA LEU A 288 -9.86 -7.67 -7.28
C LEU A 288 -8.85 -6.70 -7.88
N VAL A 289 -7.57 -6.95 -7.61
CA VAL A 289 -6.47 -6.06 -7.99
C VAL A 289 -5.34 -6.82 -8.67
N ASP A 290 -4.54 -6.13 -9.45
CA ASP A 290 -3.28 -6.66 -9.97
C ASP A 290 -2.19 -6.65 -8.89
N GLU A 291 -1.19 -7.52 -8.99
CA GLU A 291 -0.04 -7.55 -8.07
C GLU A 291 0.74 -6.23 -8.02
N ASN A 292 0.67 -5.43 -9.10
CA ASN A 292 1.28 -4.10 -9.19
C ASN A 292 0.42 -2.98 -8.60
N PHE A 293 -0.76 -3.29 -8.09
CA PHE A 293 -1.65 -2.30 -7.48
C PHE A 293 -0.99 -1.58 -6.29
N MET A 294 -0.38 -2.34 -5.39
CA MET A 294 0.34 -1.77 -4.25
C MET A 294 1.81 -1.55 -4.59
N GLN A 295 2.26 -0.30 -4.51
CA GLN A 295 3.65 0.12 -4.64
C GLN A 295 4.22 0.38 -3.24
N VAL A 296 4.47 -0.70 -2.51
CA VAL A 296 4.97 -0.66 -1.13
C VAL A 296 6.39 -1.23 -1.07
N TYR A 297 7.32 -0.39 -0.61
CA TYR A 297 8.75 -0.73 -0.52
C TYR A 297 9.30 -0.42 0.86
N ASP A 298 10.15 -1.30 1.36
CA ASP A 298 10.99 -1.01 2.53
C ASP A 298 12.19 -0.17 2.09
N VAL A 299 12.51 0.89 2.84
CA VAL A 299 13.66 1.78 2.57
C VAL A 299 14.70 1.64 3.67
N LEU A 300 14.25 1.62 4.92
CA LEU A 300 15.12 1.47 6.08
C LEU A 300 14.42 0.61 7.12
N LEU A 301 15.17 -0.38 7.64
CA LEU A 301 14.82 -1.10 8.85
C LEU A 301 16.07 -1.15 9.72
N GLN A 302 16.15 -0.28 10.72
CA GLN A 302 17.33 -0.13 11.58
C GLN A 302 16.94 -0.19 13.04
N PHE A 303 17.68 -0.96 13.80
CA PHE A 303 17.53 -1.06 15.25
C PHE A 303 18.64 -0.31 15.95
N GLU A 304 18.28 0.53 16.94
CA GLU A 304 19.21 1.30 17.75
C GLU A 304 18.84 1.26 19.23
N SER A 305 19.82 1.52 20.09
CA SER A 305 19.59 1.64 21.53
C SER A 305 20.39 2.79 22.13
N ILE A 306 19.87 3.38 23.18
CA ILE A 306 20.57 4.37 23.98
C ILE A 306 20.25 4.23 25.46
N ARG A 307 21.28 4.35 26.31
CA ARG A 307 21.09 4.39 27.74
C ARG A 307 20.84 5.83 28.21
N ASN A 308 19.82 6.01 29.06
CA ASN A 308 19.65 7.25 29.83
C ASN A 308 20.33 7.08 31.21
N PRO A 309 21.41 7.80 31.50
CA PRO A 309 22.13 7.66 32.75
C PRO A 309 21.39 8.27 33.95
N GLU A 310 20.55 9.26 33.72
CA GLU A 310 19.76 9.94 34.78
C GLU A 310 18.63 9.03 35.29
N GLY A 311 17.89 8.40 34.35
CA GLY A 311 16.76 7.55 34.70
C GLY A 311 17.10 6.07 34.87
N LEU A 312 18.36 5.65 34.66
CA LEU A 312 18.84 4.26 34.73
C LEU A 312 18.01 3.29 33.89
N TYR A 313 17.66 3.70 32.67
CA TYR A 313 16.90 2.87 31.69
C TYR A 313 17.56 2.91 30.32
N TRP A 314 17.17 1.96 29.48
CA TRP A 314 17.55 1.86 28.08
C TRP A 314 16.34 2.06 27.19
N ASN A 315 16.50 2.87 26.17
CA ASN A 315 15.52 3.01 25.10
C ASN A 315 15.99 2.23 23.88
N TYR A 316 15.11 1.43 23.35
CA TYR A 316 15.29 0.68 22.11
C TYR A 316 14.40 1.31 21.05
N PHE A 317 14.98 1.52 19.86
CA PHE A 317 14.31 2.12 18.73
C PHE A 317 14.38 1.17 17.54
N LEU A 318 13.25 0.93 16.90
CA LEU A 318 13.17 0.31 15.58
C LEU A 318 12.75 1.38 14.60
N HIS A 319 13.68 1.86 13.77
CA HIS A 319 13.38 2.79 12.67
C HIS A 319 12.86 2.00 11.48
N LYS A 320 11.73 2.41 10.94
CA LYS A 320 11.12 1.81 9.77
C LYS A 320 10.69 2.91 8.81
N TRP A 321 11.30 2.93 7.64
CA TRP A 321 10.97 3.86 6.58
C TRP A 321 10.46 3.09 5.36
N ASN A 322 9.33 3.52 4.83
CA ASN A 322 8.66 2.86 3.73
C ASN A 322 8.19 3.87 2.68
N VAL A 323 8.00 3.39 1.46
CA VAL A 323 7.13 4.00 0.46
C VAL A 323 5.80 3.28 0.55
N PHE A 324 4.71 4.02 0.77
CA PHE A 324 3.34 3.53 0.71
C PHE A 324 2.60 4.26 -0.41
N SER A 325 2.34 3.57 -1.50
CA SER A 325 1.66 4.14 -2.64
C SER A 325 0.86 3.08 -3.40
N THR A 326 0.01 3.53 -4.31
CA THR A 326 -0.77 2.68 -5.21
C THR A 326 -0.49 3.07 -6.66
N SER A 327 -0.45 2.08 -7.56
CA SER A 327 -0.37 2.34 -9.00
C SER A 327 -1.69 2.88 -9.52
N LEU A 328 -1.63 3.89 -10.39
CA LEU A 328 -2.80 4.37 -11.13
C LEU A 328 -2.93 3.72 -12.52
N PHE A 329 -1.97 2.89 -12.90
CA PHE A 329 -2.02 2.12 -14.14
C PHE A 329 -2.53 0.70 -13.94
N ALA A 330 -2.38 0.14 -12.75
CA ALA A 330 -2.83 -1.21 -12.44
C ALA A 330 -4.37 -1.31 -12.41
N PRO A 331 -4.96 -2.37 -13.00
CA PRO A 331 -6.39 -2.58 -12.91
C PRO A 331 -6.83 -2.90 -11.48
N ALA A 332 -7.94 -2.29 -11.05
CA ALA A 332 -8.49 -2.45 -9.71
C ALA A 332 -10.02 -2.37 -9.71
N ILE A 333 -10.68 -3.39 -9.19
CA ILE A 333 -12.14 -3.52 -9.11
C ILE A 333 -12.55 -3.68 -7.66
N LEU A 334 -13.53 -2.89 -7.20
CA LEU A 334 -14.11 -2.97 -5.86
C LEU A 334 -15.54 -3.51 -5.94
N PHE A 335 -15.82 -4.56 -5.17
CA PHE A 335 -17.17 -5.10 -4.99
C PHE A 335 -17.77 -4.55 -3.70
N THR A 336 -18.86 -3.80 -3.84
CA THR A 336 -19.48 -3.09 -2.72
C THR A 336 -21.00 -3.23 -2.71
N THR A 337 -21.58 -3.22 -1.52
CA THR A 337 -23.03 -3.17 -1.30
C THR A 337 -23.54 -1.74 -1.12
N ALA A 338 -22.63 -0.76 -1.05
CA ALA A 338 -23.01 0.65 -0.93
C ALA A 338 -23.67 1.15 -2.22
N GLU A 339 -24.65 2.01 -2.08
CA GLU A 339 -25.18 2.76 -3.23
C GLU A 339 -24.13 3.78 -3.66
N ASN A 340 -23.73 3.71 -4.92
CA ASN A 340 -22.71 4.55 -5.51
C ASN A 340 -23.33 5.35 -6.64
N GLU A 341 -23.29 6.67 -6.52
CA GLU A 341 -23.85 7.57 -7.52
C GLU A 341 -23.00 8.84 -7.62
N VAL A 342 -22.82 9.34 -8.84
CA VAL A 342 -22.39 10.71 -9.10
C VAL A 342 -23.62 11.50 -9.51
N THR A 343 -24.07 12.41 -8.66
CA THR A 343 -25.28 13.22 -8.86
C THR A 343 -25.00 14.51 -9.60
N GLY A 344 -23.74 14.93 -9.71
CA GLY A 344 -23.36 16.16 -10.40
C GLY A 344 -21.86 16.41 -10.41
N ILE A 345 -21.43 17.42 -11.12
CA ILE A 345 -20.03 17.85 -11.21
C ILE A 345 -19.95 19.35 -10.96
N THR A 346 -18.98 19.79 -10.18
CA THR A 346 -18.66 21.21 -10.01
C THR A 346 -17.34 21.52 -10.70
N ILE A 347 -17.35 22.50 -11.61
CA ILE A 347 -16.15 22.96 -12.33
C ILE A 347 -15.67 24.27 -11.68
N THR A 348 -14.40 24.31 -11.29
CA THR A 348 -13.74 25.48 -10.68
C THR A 348 -12.51 25.87 -11.52
N PRO A 349 -12.25 27.16 -11.79
CA PRO A 349 -13.04 28.31 -11.39
C PRO A 349 -14.37 28.41 -12.13
N THR A 350 -15.32 29.20 -11.56
CA THR A 350 -16.58 29.52 -12.20
C THR A 350 -16.35 30.35 -13.47
N ASN A 351 -17.41 30.66 -14.22
CA ASN A 351 -17.34 31.50 -15.41
C ASN A 351 -16.52 32.76 -15.14
N GLN A 352 -15.47 33.01 -15.90
CA GLN A 352 -14.59 34.16 -15.75
C GLN A 352 -13.94 34.55 -17.07
N ASN A 353 -13.33 35.75 -17.08
CA ASN A 353 -12.45 36.16 -18.18
C ASN A 353 -11.08 35.47 -18.08
N VAL A 354 -10.57 35.05 -19.21
CA VAL A 354 -9.26 34.37 -19.35
C VAL A 354 -8.40 35.17 -20.34
N THR A 355 -7.16 35.45 -19.95
CA THR A 355 -6.27 36.32 -20.72
C THR A 355 -5.48 35.49 -21.75
N GLN A 356 -5.35 36.03 -22.97
CA GLN A 356 -4.52 35.43 -24.01
C GLN A 356 -3.09 35.15 -23.53
N GLY A 357 -2.51 34.01 -23.95
CA GLY A 357 -1.17 33.57 -23.58
C GLY A 357 -1.03 33.02 -22.15
N GLN A 358 -2.09 33.06 -21.32
CA GLN A 358 -2.05 32.56 -19.94
C GLN A 358 -2.59 31.13 -19.80
N SER A 359 -2.20 30.48 -18.70
CA SER A 359 -2.67 29.15 -18.33
C SER A 359 -3.49 29.19 -17.03
N TYR A 360 -4.55 28.40 -16.98
CA TYR A 360 -5.49 28.35 -15.87
C TYR A 360 -5.69 26.91 -15.42
N ASN A 361 -5.68 26.69 -14.12
CA ASN A 361 -5.98 25.37 -13.55
C ASN A 361 -7.50 25.21 -13.44
N ILE A 362 -8.03 24.15 -14.03
CA ILE A 362 -9.42 23.75 -13.96
C ILE A 362 -9.54 22.53 -13.06
N THR A 363 -10.35 22.60 -12.04
CA THR A 363 -10.62 21.50 -11.11
C THR A 363 -12.07 21.03 -11.25
N LEU A 364 -12.26 19.74 -11.39
CA LEU A 364 -13.55 19.08 -11.48
C LEU A 364 -13.82 18.36 -10.14
N ASN A 365 -14.87 18.75 -9.44
CA ASN A 365 -15.25 18.11 -8.19
C ASN A 365 -16.58 17.36 -8.38
N PRO A 366 -16.57 16.02 -8.39
CA PRO A 366 -17.81 15.24 -8.47
C PRO A 366 -18.60 15.34 -7.16
N ILE A 367 -19.90 15.54 -7.27
CA ILE A 367 -20.84 15.43 -6.16
C ILE A 367 -21.31 14.00 -6.13
N LYS A 368 -20.89 13.24 -5.11
CA LYS A 368 -21.04 11.78 -5.07
C LYS A 368 -21.66 11.28 -3.77
N THR A 369 -22.32 10.12 -3.86
CA THR A 369 -22.73 9.28 -2.73
C THR A 369 -21.97 7.96 -2.82
N GLY A 370 -21.45 7.44 -1.70
CA GLY A 370 -20.61 6.25 -1.70
C GLY A 370 -19.22 6.50 -2.31
N TYR A 371 -18.73 5.50 -3.04
CA TYR A 371 -17.39 5.47 -3.63
C TYR A 371 -17.45 5.26 -5.16
N PRO A 372 -18.30 5.99 -5.91
CA PRO A 372 -18.49 5.76 -7.33
C PRO A 372 -17.22 6.05 -8.10
N ASN A 373 -17.06 5.35 -9.23
CA ASN A 373 -16.02 5.71 -10.18
C ASN A 373 -16.25 7.13 -10.69
N THR A 374 -15.27 8.00 -10.44
CA THR A 374 -15.33 9.42 -10.78
C THR A 374 -14.66 9.75 -12.11
N GLN A 375 -14.41 8.76 -12.97
CA GLN A 375 -13.84 9.00 -14.28
C GLN A 375 -14.74 9.93 -15.11
N MET A 376 -14.15 10.99 -15.68
CA MET A 376 -14.86 12.00 -16.45
C MET A 376 -14.30 12.12 -17.87
N THR A 377 -15.18 12.31 -18.82
CA THR A 377 -14.85 12.85 -20.15
C THR A 377 -14.99 14.35 -20.11
N VAL A 378 -13.99 15.05 -20.66
CA VAL A 378 -13.98 16.52 -20.69
C VAL A 378 -13.81 16.98 -22.11
N GLU A 379 -14.73 17.78 -22.58
CA GLU A 379 -14.71 18.35 -23.92
C GLU A 379 -14.53 19.86 -23.84
N MET A 380 -13.75 20.40 -24.75
CA MET A 380 -13.58 21.85 -24.93
C MET A 380 -14.12 22.25 -26.30
N THR A 381 -14.95 23.28 -26.33
CA THR A 381 -15.54 23.82 -27.53
C THR A 381 -15.49 25.34 -27.52
N GLY A 382 -15.71 25.98 -28.68
CA GLY A 382 -15.80 27.44 -28.80
C GLY A 382 -14.47 28.18 -28.80
N ASN A 383 -13.33 27.48 -28.77
CA ASN A 383 -12.02 28.06 -29.04
C ASN A 383 -11.86 28.31 -30.54
N GLU A 384 -11.31 29.48 -30.91
CA GLU A 384 -11.04 29.85 -32.30
C GLU A 384 -9.55 29.66 -32.67
N SER A 385 -8.67 29.58 -31.64
CA SER A 385 -7.23 29.30 -31.81
C SER A 385 -6.91 27.81 -31.65
N THR A 386 -6.00 27.32 -32.47
CA THR A 386 -5.43 25.97 -32.35
C THR A 386 -4.37 25.88 -31.25
N GLU A 387 -3.85 26.99 -30.74
CA GLU A 387 -2.93 27.05 -29.60
C GLU A 387 -3.67 26.96 -28.26
N THR A 388 -5.00 27.20 -28.25
CA THR A 388 -5.83 27.02 -27.06
C THR A 388 -6.04 25.53 -26.81
N THR A 389 -5.50 25.04 -25.69
CA THR A 389 -5.47 23.60 -25.38
C THR A 389 -5.96 23.33 -23.96
N LEU A 390 -6.61 22.18 -23.78
CA LEU A 390 -7.00 21.65 -22.49
C LEU A 390 -6.19 20.37 -22.23
N THR A 391 -5.28 20.40 -21.27
CA THR A 391 -4.38 19.27 -20.95
C THR A 391 -4.85 18.63 -19.65
N LYS A 392 -5.09 17.32 -19.68
CA LYS A 392 -5.42 16.52 -18.49
C LYS A 392 -4.17 16.29 -17.64
N ILE A 393 -4.24 16.59 -16.34
CA ILE A 393 -3.21 16.26 -15.33
C ILE A 393 -3.58 14.95 -14.65
N ASP A 394 -4.82 14.88 -14.12
CA ASP A 394 -5.42 13.67 -13.54
C ASP A 394 -6.95 13.66 -13.78
N ASN A 395 -7.71 12.82 -13.05
CA ASN A 395 -9.16 12.75 -13.24
C ASN A 395 -9.92 14.01 -12.83
N GLU A 396 -9.36 14.81 -11.93
CA GLU A 396 -10.00 15.99 -11.37
C GLU A 396 -9.33 17.29 -11.80
N HIS A 397 -8.10 17.24 -12.31
CA HIS A 397 -7.30 18.43 -12.62
C HIS A 397 -6.92 18.51 -14.09
N TYR A 398 -7.14 19.70 -14.66
CA TYR A 398 -6.80 20.04 -16.04
C TYR A 398 -6.12 21.40 -16.09
N THR A 399 -5.29 21.62 -17.11
CA THR A 399 -4.72 22.94 -17.41
C THR A 399 -5.32 23.45 -18.73
N LEU A 400 -6.03 24.56 -18.66
CA LEU A 400 -6.51 25.31 -19.83
C LEU A 400 -5.45 26.35 -20.19
N ARG A 401 -4.81 26.21 -21.35
CA ARG A 401 -3.89 27.21 -21.93
C ARG A 401 -4.64 27.98 -23.01
N ILE A 402 -4.61 29.30 -22.93
CA ILE A 402 -5.21 30.17 -23.93
C ILE A 402 -4.16 30.57 -24.97
N GLY A 403 -4.45 30.39 -26.24
CA GLY A 403 -3.58 30.79 -27.33
C GLY A 403 -3.34 32.31 -27.33
N THR A 404 -2.18 32.73 -27.80
CA THR A 404 -1.83 34.17 -27.95
C THR A 404 -2.66 34.82 -29.05
N ASP A 405 -3.14 34.03 -29.98
CA ASP A 405 -3.98 34.40 -31.13
C ASP A 405 -5.49 34.10 -30.92
N GLU A 406 -5.90 33.72 -29.70
CA GLU A 406 -7.31 33.49 -29.39
C GLU A 406 -8.11 34.80 -29.57
N ARG A 407 -9.25 34.73 -30.25
CA ARG A 407 -10.05 35.92 -30.50
C ARG A 407 -10.63 36.50 -29.21
N THR A 408 -10.45 37.80 -28.99
CA THR A 408 -11.09 38.52 -27.87
C THR A 408 -12.59 38.39 -27.94
N GLY A 409 -13.23 37.94 -26.85
CA GLY A 409 -14.66 37.70 -26.77
C GLY A 409 -15.09 36.28 -27.15
N SER A 410 -14.18 35.42 -27.64
CA SER A 410 -14.50 33.99 -27.84
C SER A 410 -14.94 33.34 -26.53
N LYS A 411 -15.92 32.45 -26.62
CA LYS A 411 -16.51 31.76 -25.46
C LYS A 411 -16.04 30.31 -25.48
N ILE A 412 -14.98 30.03 -24.73
CA ILE A 412 -14.44 28.69 -24.57
C ILE A 412 -15.31 27.97 -23.53
N VAL A 413 -15.97 26.90 -23.94
CA VAL A 413 -16.85 26.10 -23.06
C VAL A 413 -16.15 24.78 -22.74
N ILE A 414 -16.00 24.51 -21.44
CA ILE A 414 -15.54 23.22 -20.92
C ILE A 414 -16.75 22.48 -20.39
N THR A 415 -17.02 21.29 -20.93
CA THR A 415 -18.09 20.39 -20.50
C THR A 415 -17.47 19.12 -19.95
N ALA A 416 -17.80 18.77 -18.70
CA ALA A 416 -17.41 17.53 -18.04
C ALA A 416 -18.63 16.64 -17.85
N THR A 417 -18.48 15.34 -18.19
CA THR A 417 -19.53 14.32 -18.04
C THR A 417 -18.93 13.09 -17.36
N ALA A 418 -19.60 12.57 -16.32
CA ALA A 418 -19.17 11.34 -15.66
C ALA A 418 -19.39 10.13 -16.59
N VAL A 419 -18.32 9.33 -16.79
CA VAL A 419 -18.35 8.21 -17.75
C VAL A 419 -19.39 7.15 -17.41
N TYR A 420 -19.52 6.85 -16.11
CA TYR A 420 -20.44 5.82 -15.62
C TYR A 420 -21.79 6.35 -15.14
N PHE A 421 -21.93 7.68 -15.09
CA PHE A 421 -23.15 8.38 -14.66
C PHE A 421 -23.41 9.55 -15.62
N PRO A 422 -23.82 9.28 -16.88
CA PRO A 422 -23.88 10.28 -17.94
C PRO A 422 -24.87 11.42 -17.67
N ASP A 423 -25.82 11.24 -16.75
CA ASP A 423 -26.73 12.29 -16.32
C ASP A 423 -26.01 13.37 -15.47
N ALA A 424 -24.87 13.00 -14.84
CA ALA A 424 -24.02 13.95 -14.12
C ALA A 424 -23.11 14.66 -15.12
N THR A 425 -23.54 15.83 -15.56
CA THR A 425 -22.81 16.70 -16.47
C THR A 425 -22.76 18.14 -15.96
N ALA A 426 -21.70 18.87 -16.28
CA ALA A 426 -21.56 20.29 -15.98
C ALA A 426 -20.80 21.01 -17.08
N SER A 427 -21.13 22.27 -17.30
CA SER A 427 -20.44 23.14 -18.27
C SER A 427 -20.05 24.47 -17.64
N ARG A 428 -18.91 25.03 -18.05
CA ARG A 428 -18.45 26.38 -17.69
C ARG A 428 -17.93 27.09 -18.92
N THR A 429 -18.19 28.41 -18.96
CA THR A 429 -17.83 29.29 -20.07
C THR A 429 -16.74 30.26 -19.60
N TYR A 430 -15.66 30.31 -20.33
CA TYR A 430 -14.55 31.24 -20.14
C TYR A 430 -14.49 32.20 -21.34
N THR A 431 -14.43 33.50 -21.09
CA THR A 431 -14.41 34.52 -22.16
C THR A 431 -12.98 35.02 -22.35
N ALA A 432 -12.44 34.83 -23.54
CA ALA A 432 -11.08 35.30 -23.86
C ALA A 432 -11.05 36.85 -23.89
N VAL A 433 -10.00 37.41 -23.23
CA VAL A 433 -9.71 38.86 -23.21
C VAL A 433 -8.27 39.09 -23.63
N THR A 434 -7.98 40.26 -24.17
CA THR A 434 -6.62 40.69 -24.50
C THR A 434 -5.75 40.75 -23.26
N ALA A 435 -4.44 40.48 -23.45
CA ALA A 435 -3.41 40.60 -22.43
C ALA A 435 -3.20 42.05 -21.96
#